data_29835078cb2e194987208fb51e404275
#
_entry.id   29835078cb2e194987208fb51e404275
#
_cell.length_a   1.000
_cell.length_b   1.000
_cell.length_c   1.000
_cell.angle_alpha   90.00
_cell.angle_beta   90.00
_cell.angle_gamma   90.00
#
_symmetry.space_group_name_H-M   'P 1'
#
loop_
_entity.id
_entity.type
_entity.pdbx_description
1 polymer ?
#
loop_
_entity_poly.entity_id
_entity_poly.type
_entity_poly.pdbx_seq_one_letter_code
_entity_poly.pdbx_strand_id
1 'polypeptide(L)'
;MNTVLKQEAHYDLSPSYLKTGSVLGALSEEAIQFLVNTGVLHTVSKDDLVFAYGSKGESFHLVLHGSLDYYKQHDNKLQRTRTIRFGEAIGFVSMIALHDRVGSVYALEESLLLEISSQLFSDFHDKFPFDFGILIMNLSRDMARIIRVLSNELVRNDVVIEDVIKKQ
;
A
#
# COMPACT_ATOMS: atom_id res chain seq x y z
N MET A 1 8.72 -4.23 -13.27
CA MET A 1 7.88 -5.08 -12.39
C MET A 1 7.48 -6.33 -13.16
N ASN A 2 7.77 -7.52 -12.68
CA ASN A 2 7.48 -8.79 -13.32
C ASN A 2 6.44 -9.57 -12.50
N THR A 3 5.39 -10.08 -13.17
CA THR A 3 4.42 -10.97 -12.52
C THR A 3 5.04 -12.34 -12.32
N VAL A 4 4.89 -12.93 -11.13
CA VAL A 4 5.40 -14.26 -10.79
C VAL A 4 4.29 -15.15 -10.28
N LEU A 5 4.41 -16.45 -10.55
CA LEU A 5 3.52 -17.45 -9.96
C LEU A 5 3.91 -17.69 -8.50
N LYS A 6 2.92 -17.93 -7.63
CA LYS A 6 3.13 -18.20 -6.20
C LYS A 6 4.16 -19.31 -5.96
N GLN A 7 4.19 -20.32 -6.83
CA GLN A 7 5.11 -21.47 -6.73
C GLN A 7 6.57 -21.11 -7.06
N GLU A 8 6.79 -19.99 -7.74
CA GLU A 8 8.11 -19.48 -8.13
C GLU A 8 8.64 -18.45 -7.14
N ALA A 9 7.80 -17.99 -6.22
CA ALA A 9 8.20 -17.05 -5.16
C ALA A 9 8.99 -17.83 -4.09
N HIS A 10 10.28 -17.57 -3.98
CA HIS A 10 11.16 -18.17 -2.97
C HIS A 10 11.00 -17.53 -1.56
N TYR A 11 9.82 -17.01 -1.24
CA TYR A 11 9.50 -16.29 -0.02
C TYR A 11 8.45 -17.05 0.79
N ASP A 12 8.47 -16.86 2.11
CA ASP A 12 7.44 -17.41 2.99
C ASP A 12 6.12 -16.64 2.79
N LEU A 13 5.15 -17.29 2.15
CA LEU A 13 3.79 -16.79 1.93
C LEU A 13 2.77 -17.48 2.85
N SER A 14 3.24 -18.12 3.94
CA SER A 14 2.33 -18.73 4.91
C SER A 14 1.46 -17.67 5.61
N PRO A 15 0.18 -17.96 5.85
CA PRO A 15 -0.69 -17.02 6.59
C PRO A 15 -0.12 -16.64 7.96
N SER A 16 0.54 -17.58 8.65
CA SER A 16 1.18 -17.35 9.96
C SER A 16 2.27 -16.29 9.89
N TYR A 17 3.09 -16.29 8.83
CA TYR A 17 4.09 -15.26 8.61
C TYR A 17 3.44 -13.93 8.21
N LEU A 18 2.54 -13.94 7.23
CA LEU A 18 1.91 -12.74 6.71
C LEU A 18 1.07 -11.98 7.74
N LYS A 19 0.49 -12.67 8.73
CA LYS A 19 -0.20 -12.06 9.89
C LYS A 19 0.69 -11.18 10.76
N THR A 20 2.01 -11.33 10.70
CA THR A 20 2.93 -10.47 11.45
C THR A 20 3.01 -9.05 10.88
N GLY A 21 2.56 -8.85 9.64
CA GLY A 21 2.44 -7.54 9.00
C GLY A 21 1.21 -6.74 9.50
N SER A 22 1.30 -5.41 9.41
CA SER A 22 0.27 -4.51 9.98
C SER A 22 -1.09 -4.64 9.29
N VAL A 23 -1.11 -4.84 7.97
CA VAL A 23 -2.34 -4.83 7.17
C VAL A 23 -3.09 -6.15 7.25
N LEU A 24 -2.38 -7.30 7.24
CA LEU A 24 -2.99 -8.62 7.31
C LEU A 24 -3.14 -9.14 8.75
N GLY A 25 -2.71 -8.37 9.74
CA GLY A 25 -2.83 -8.72 11.14
C GLY A 25 -4.28 -8.99 11.56
N ALA A 26 -4.50 -10.06 12.31
CA ALA A 26 -5.79 -10.51 12.82
C ALA A 26 -6.82 -11.01 11.78
N LEU A 27 -6.47 -11.09 10.49
CA LEU A 27 -7.30 -11.79 9.50
C LEU A 27 -7.25 -13.31 9.73
N SER A 28 -8.31 -14.02 9.33
CA SER A 28 -8.31 -15.48 9.29
C SER A 28 -7.28 -16.02 8.28
N GLU A 29 -6.79 -17.23 8.50
CA GLU A 29 -5.84 -17.86 7.57
C GLU A 29 -6.44 -18.09 6.20
N GLU A 30 -7.72 -18.45 6.15
CA GLU A 30 -8.48 -18.64 4.93
C GLU A 30 -8.60 -17.34 4.12
N ALA A 31 -8.86 -16.22 4.80
CA ALA A 31 -8.93 -14.90 4.17
C ALA A 31 -7.57 -14.47 3.58
N ILE A 32 -6.48 -14.66 4.32
CA ILE A 32 -5.11 -14.37 3.82
C ILE A 32 -4.79 -15.28 2.64
N GLN A 33 -5.08 -16.57 2.74
CA GLN A 33 -4.84 -17.54 1.67
C GLN A 33 -5.62 -17.18 0.40
N PHE A 34 -6.85 -16.71 0.55
CA PHE A 34 -7.67 -16.23 -0.58
C PHE A 34 -7.01 -15.02 -1.27
N LEU A 35 -6.60 -14.00 -0.52
CA LEU A 35 -5.92 -12.83 -1.08
C LEU A 35 -4.64 -13.20 -1.82
N VAL A 36 -3.80 -14.05 -1.23
CA VAL A 36 -2.53 -14.48 -1.85
C VAL A 36 -2.75 -15.35 -3.08
N ASN A 37 -3.81 -16.17 -3.11
CA ASN A 37 -4.10 -17.05 -4.25
C ASN A 37 -4.79 -16.33 -5.40
N THR A 38 -5.53 -15.25 -5.13
CA THR A 38 -6.34 -14.54 -6.13
C THR A 38 -5.67 -13.24 -6.59
N GLY A 39 -4.92 -12.59 -5.71
CA GLY A 39 -4.16 -11.40 -6.05
C GLY A 39 -2.96 -11.71 -6.96
N VAL A 40 -2.39 -10.68 -7.53
CA VAL A 40 -1.24 -10.80 -8.44
C VAL A 40 0.05 -10.56 -7.67
N LEU A 41 0.98 -11.51 -7.74
CA LEU A 41 2.31 -11.37 -7.16
C LEU A 41 3.26 -10.73 -8.18
N HIS A 42 4.01 -9.74 -7.74
CA HIS A 42 5.01 -9.05 -8.54
C HIS A 42 6.37 -9.06 -7.85
N THR A 43 7.41 -9.42 -8.58
CA THR A 43 8.78 -9.12 -8.20
C THR A 43 9.21 -7.80 -8.82
N VAL A 44 9.91 -7.00 -8.05
CA VAL A 44 10.49 -5.73 -8.49
C VAL A 44 11.95 -5.68 -8.05
N SER A 45 12.82 -5.31 -8.99
CA SER A 45 14.24 -5.09 -8.70
C SER A 45 14.43 -3.70 -8.06
N LYS A 46 15.56 -3.52 -7.40
CA LYS A 46 15.94 -2.19 -6.89
C LYS A 46 15.83 -1.13 -7.99
N ASP A 47 15.31 0.03 -7.64
CA ASP A 47 15.08 1.20 -8.50
C ASP A 47 13.98 1.02 -9.56
N ASP A 48 13.32 -0.15 -9.64
CA ASP A 48 12.15 -0.35 -10.50
C ASP A 48 10.97 0.51 -10.05
N LEU A 49 10.26 1.05 -11.03
CA LEU A 49 9.00 1.78 -10.82
C LEU A 49 7.85 0.78 -10.57
N VAL A 50 7.16 0.93 -9.44
CA VAL A 50 5.94 0.15 -9.11
C VAL A 50 4.72 0.81 -9.73
N PHE A 51 4.52 2.11 -9.50
CA PHE A 51 3.53 2.94 -10.21
C PHE A 51 3.96 4.40 -10.25
N ALA A 52 3.49 5.12 -11.28
CA ALA A 52 3.84 6.52 -11.51
C ALA A 52 2.73 7.48 -11.04
N TYR A 53 3.12 8.70 -10.68
CA TYR A 53 2.19 9.84 -10.56
C TYR A 53 1.31 9.97 -11.81
N GLY A 54 0.02 10.21 -11.62
CA GLY A 54 -0.97 10.36 -12.70
C GLY A 54 -1.47 9.07 -13.33
N SER A 55 -0.93 7.90 -12.97
CA SER A 55 -1.49 6.62 -13.41
C SER A 55 -2.78 6.27 -12.66
N LYS A 56 -3.57 5.33 -13.16
CA LYS A 56 -4.85 4.92 -12.56
C LYS A 56 -4.68 4.31 -11.18
N GLY A 57 -5.56 4.71 -10.24
CA GLY A 57 -5.59 4.25 -8.86
C GLY A 57 -6.53 3.05 -8.63
N GLU A 58 -6.49 2.03 -9.49
CA GLU A 58 -7.45 0.91 -9.49
C GLU A 58 -7.01 -0.31 -8.66
N SER A 59 -5.87 -0.22 -8.00
CA SER A 59 -5.33 -1.28 -7.14
C SER A 59 -4.50 -0.70 -5.99
N PHE A 60 -4.13 -1.54 -5.05
CA PHE A 60 -3.08 -1.24 -4.07
C PHE A 60 -2.15 -2.43 -3.93
N HIS A 61 -0.98 -2.20 -3.36
CA HIS A 61 0.03 -3.24 -3.18
C HIS A 61 0.37 -3.41 -1.71
N LEU A 62 0.47 -4.66 -1.27
CA LEU A 62 1.04 -5.05 0.01
C LEU A 62 2.49 -5.46 -0.19
N VAL A 63 3.40 -4.96 0.64
CA VAL A 63 4.79 -5.39 0.64
C VAL A 63 4.90 -6.71 1.42
N LEU A 64 5.17 -7.79 0.70
CA LEU A 64 5.37 -9.12 1.29
C LEU A 64 6.85 -9.41 1.60
N HIS A 65 7.77 -8.72 0.91
CA HIS A 65 9.21 -8.74 1.17
C HIS A 65 9.86 -7.47 0.63
N GLY A 66 10.98 -7.04 1.22
CA GLY A 66 11.72 -5.85 0.79
C GLY A 66 11.09 -4.55 1.26
N SER A 67 11.39 -3.48 0.53
CA SER A 67 10.93 -2.12 0.86
C SER A 67 10.82 -1.22 -0.36
N LEU A 68 9.91 -0.23 -0.28
CA LEU A 68 9.63 0.72 -1.35
C LEU A 68 9.77 2.15 -0.82
N ASP A 69 10.16 3.07 -1.68
CA ASP A 69 10.16 4.50 -1.40
C ASP A 69 9.01 5.20 -2.15
N TYR A 70 8.23 5.99 -1.42
CA TYR A 70 7.17 6.82 -1.98
C TYR A 70 7.64 8.26 -2.16
N TYR A 71 7.48 8.74 -3.38
CA TYR A 71 7.79 10.11 -3.78
C TYR A 71 6.50 10.88 -4.08
N LYS A 72 6.27 11.97 -3.35
CA LYS A 72 5.19 12.90 -3.62
C LYS A 72 5.66 13.95 -4.61
N GLN A 73 4.84 14.22 -5.62
CA GLN A 73 5.03 15.31 -6.57
C GLN A 73 4.01 16.42 -6.32
N HIS A 74 4.48 17.65 -6.20
CA HIS A 74 3.65 18.84 -6.07
C HIS A 74 4.45 20.07 -6.53
N ASP A 75 3.86 20.95 -7.37
CA ASP A 75 4.49 22.18 -7.87
C ASP A 75 5.91 21.99 -8.40
N ASN A 76 6.11 21.01 -9.28
CA ASN A 76 7.42 20.63 -9.86
C ASN A 76 8.48 20.17 -8.85
N LYS A 77 8.11 19.96 -7.59
CA LYS A 77 8.97 19.33 -6.58
C LYS A 77 8.64 17.85 -6.46
N LEU A 78 9.67 17.03 -6.53
CA LEU A 78 9.59 15.59 -6.25
C LEU A 78 10.36 15.33 -4.95
N GLN A 79 9.69 14.80 -3.94
CA GLN A 79 10.30 14.53 -2.65
C GLN A 79 9.92 13.16 -2.14
N ARG A 80 10.92 12.40 -1.68
CA ARG A 80 10.67 11.18 -0.91
C ARG A 80 10.03 11.55 0.41
N THR A 81 8.86 10.99 0.67
CA THR A 81 8.09 11.29 1.90
C THR A 81 8.07 10.15 2.89
N ARG A 82 8.16 8.91 2.43
CA ARG A 82 8.22 7.75 3.32
C ARG A 82 8.77 6.51 2.63
N THR A 83 9.28 5.56 3.42
CA THR A 83 9.56 4.18 3.02
C THR A 83 8.44 3.27 3.49
N ILE A 84 8.01 2.36 2.64
CA ILE A 84 7.00 1.33 2.90
C ILE A 84 7.72 0.00 3.06
N ARG A 85 7.41 -0.75 4.11
CA ARG A 85 8.10 -1.99 4.48
C ARG A 85 7.15 -3.19 4.51
N PHE A 86 7.69 -4.36 4.79
CA PHE A 86 6.91 -5.60 4.98
C PHE A 86 5.65 -5.35 5.81
N GLY A 87 4.54 -5.88 5.32
CA GLY A 87 3.22 -5.82 5.94
C GLY A 87 2.46 -4.50 5.77
N GLU A 88 3.08 -3.48 5.17
CA GLU A 88 2.42 -2.20 4.88
C GLU A 88 1.82 -2.16 3.48
N ALA A 89 0.82 -1.28 3.28
CA ALA A 89 0.16 -1.06 1.99
C ALA A 89 0.55 0.27 1.35
N ILE A 90 0.56 0.29 0.00
CA ILE A 90 0.74 1.50 -0.79
C ILE A 90 -0.26 1.56 -1.95
N GLY A 91 -0.78 2.74 -2.23
CA GLY A 91 -1.75 3.00 -3.31
C GLY A 91 -3.21 2.89 -2.89
N PHE A 92 -3.50 2.42 -1.69
CA PHE A 92 -4.83 2.24 -1.14
C PHE A 92 -5.66 3.54 -1.11
N VAL A 93 -5.04 4.66 -0.71
CA VAL A 93 -5.72 5.96 -0.64
C VAL A 93 -6.28 6.39 -1.99
N SER A 94 -5.50 6.24 -3.07
CA SER A 94 -5.96 6.58 -4.42
C SER A 94 -7.11 5.68 -4.88
N MET A 95 -7.06 4.39 -4.55
CA MET A 95 -8.13 3.45 -4.90
C MET A 95 -9.43 3.78 -4.19
N ILE A 96 -9.42 4.06 -2.88
CA ILE A 96 -10.62 4.42 -2.11
C ILE A 96 -11.16 5.78 -2.53
N ALA A 97 -10.29 6.76 -2.74
CA ALA A 97 -10.70 8.11 -3.11
C ALA A 97 -11.07 8.24 -4.60
N LEU A 98 -11.00 7.14 -5.37
CA LEU A 98 -11.37 7.06 -6.79
C LEU A 98 -10.66 8.11 -7.67
N HIS A 99 -9.37 8.36 -7.39
CA HIS A 99 -8.56 9.29 -8.16
C HIS A 99 -7.26 8.65 -8.66
N ASP A 100 -6.62 9.30 -9.60
CA ASP A 100 -5.33 8.88 -10.14
C ASP A 100 -4.23 8.95 -9.05
N ARG A 101 -3.11 8.26 -9.26
CA ARG A 101 -1.98 8.22 -8.34
C ARG A 101 -1.43 9.63 -8.10
N VAL A 102 -1.29 10.01 -6.84
CA VAL A 102 -0.81 11.34 -6.41
C VAL A 102 0.68 11.37 -6.07
N GLY A 103 1.41 10.33 -6.45
CA GLY A 103 2.86 10.19 -6.29
C GLY A 103 3.35 8.94 -7.00
N SER A 104 4.68 8.76 -7.02
CA SER A 104 5.37 7.62 -7.62
C SER A 104 5.99 6.73 -6.56
N VAL A 105 6.10 5.43 -6.84
CA VAL A 105 6.70 4.43 -5.94
C VAL A 105 7.81 3.69 -6.68
N TYR A 106 8.97 3.60 -6.02
CA TYR A 106 10.13 2.86 -6.51
C TYR A 106 10.55 1.82 -5.49
N ALA A 107 11.07 0.70 -5.96
CA ALA A 107 11.66 -0.30 -5.10
C ALA A 107 13.00 0.19 -4.54
N LEU A 108 13.19 0.14 -3.21
CA LEU A 108 14.45 0.48 -2.56
C LEU A 108 15.46 -0.67 -2.62
N GLU A 109 14.94 -1.88 -2.73
CA GLU A 109 15.66 -3.15 -2.83
C GLU A 109 14.79 -4.16 -3.59
N GLU A 110 15.34 -5.36 -3.88
CA GLU A 110 14.54 -6.44 -4.42
C GLU A 110 13.34 -6.72 -3.50
N SER A 111 12.13 -6.68 -4.07
CA SER A 111 10.90 -6.73 -3.29
C SER A 111 9.85 -7.65 -3.92
N LEU A 112 9.00 -8.25 -3.08
CA LEU A 112 7.82 -9.00 -3.48
C LEU A 112 6.57 -8.24 -3.04
N LEU A 113 5.67 -8.02 -3.98
CA LEU A 113 4.44 -7.28 -3.78
C LEU A 113 3.23 -8.15 -4.10
N LEU A 114 2.17 -8.02 -3.32
CA LEU A 114 0.85 -8.55 -3.65
C LEU A 114 -0.04 -7.40 -4.11
N GLU A 115 -0.44 -7.41 -5.37
CA GLU A 115 -1.42 -6.48 -5.91
C GLU A 115 -2.84 -6.96 -5.62
N ILE A 116 -3.64 -6.07 -5.04
CA ILE A 116 -5.07 -6.24 -4.80
C ILE A 116 -5.81 -5.19 -5.63
N SER A 117 -6.46 -5.65 -6.71
CA SER A 117 -7.29 -4.80 -7.56
C SER A 117 -8.59 -4.40 -6.84
N SER A 118 -9.26 -3.36 -7.34
CA SER A 118 -10.60 -2.97 -6.85
C SER A 118 -11.61 -4.11 -6.99
N GLN A 119 -11.51 -4.93 -8.04
CA GLN A 119 -12.36 -6.12 -8.20
C GLN A 119 -12.09 -7.15 -7.11
N LEU A 120 -10.81 -7.53 -6.89
CA LEU A 120 -10.46 -8.48 -5.82
C LEU A 120 -10.87 -7.94 -4.44
N PHE A 121 -10.77 -6.64 -4.23
CA PHE A 121 -11.18 -6.00 -2.98
C PHE A 121 -12.70 -6.13 -2.76
N SER A 122 -13.53 -6.00 -3.81
CA SER A 122 -14.96 -6.26 -3.77
C SER A 122 -15.27 -7.74 -3.52
N ASP A 123 -14.62 -8.65 -4.25
CA ASP A 123 -14.81 -10.10 -4.09
C ASP A 123 -14.43 -10.57 -2.68
N PHE A 124 -13.40 -9.95 -2.10
CA PHE A 124 -12.99 -10.21 -0.72
C PHE A 124 -14.04 -9.76 0.30
N HIS A 125 -14.67 -8.59 0.09
CA HIS A 125 -15.81 -8.14 0.90
C HIS A 125 -16.96 -9.15 0.88
N ASP A 126 -17.34 -9.62 -0.29
CA ASP A 126 -18.49 -10.51 -0.45
C ASP A 126 -18.22 -11.89 0.17
N LYS A 127 -16.99 -12.38 0.06
CA LYS A 127 -16.62 -13.72 0.54
C LYS A 127 -16.23 -13.76 2.02
N PHE A 128 -15.58 -12.72 2.53
CA PHE A 128 -15.05 -12.64 3.88
C PHE A 128 -15.42 -11.32 4.58
N PRO A 129 -16.72 -11.02 4.77
CA PRO A 129 -17.17 -9.70 5.24
C PRO A 129 -16.60 -9.32 6.61
N PHE A 130 -16.38 -10.28 7.52
CA PHE A 130 -15.77 -10.03 8.82
C PHE A 130 -14.28 -9.66 8.68
N ASP A 131 -13.52 -10.46 7.94
CA ASP A 131 -12.08 -10.18 7.67
C ASP A 131 -11.90 -8.90 6.85
N PHE A 132 -12.83 -8.59 5.94
CA PHE A 132 -12.86 -7.31 5.24
C PHE A 132 -12.97 -6.13 6.21
N GLY A 133 -13.83 -6.23 7.21
CA GLY A 133 -13.93 -5.24 8.29
C GLY A 133 -12.59 -5.05 9.02
N ILE A 134 -11.90 -6.14 9.35
CA ILE A 134 -10.57 -6.10 9.98
C ILE A 134 -9.55 -5.45 9.04
N LEU A 135 -9.54 -5.82 7.74
CA LEU A 135 -8.65 -5.25 6.73
C LEU A 135 -8.82 -3.73 6.64
N ILE A 136 -10.07 -3.25 6.53
CA ILE A 136 -10.38 -1.80 6.51
C ILE A 136 -9.90 -1.11 7.78
N MET A 137 -10.10 -1.71 8.96
CA MET A 137 -9.60 -1.17 10.23
C MET A 137 -8.08 -1.06 10.24
N ASN A 138 -7.36 -2.06 9.74
CA ASN A 138 -5.90 -2.06 9.69
C ASN A 138 -5.39 -0.97 8.71
N LEU A 139 -5.96 -0.88 7.52
CA LEU A 139 -5.64 0.17 6.54
C LEU A 139 -5.96 1.58 7.10
N SER A 140 -7.07 1.73 7.82
CA SER A 140 -7.44 2.99 8.48
C SER A 140 -6.45 3.36 9.58
N ARG A 141 -5.95 2.40 10.36
CA ARG A 141 -4.90 2.61 11.37
C ARG A 141 -3.59 3.06 10.74
N ASP A 142 -3.23 2.49 9.58
CA ASP A 142 -2.03 2.91 8.84
C ASP A 142 -2.17 4.36 8.36
N MET A 143 -3.33 4.73 7.78
CA MET A 143 -3.63 6.11 7.41
C MET A 143 -3.56 7.06 8.62
N ALA A 144 -4.14 6.68 9.75
CA ALA A 144 -4.12 7.50 10.97
C ALA A 144 -2.68 7.72 11.49
N ARG A 145 -1.81 6.69 11.41
CA ARG A 145 -0.38 6.84 11.75
C ARG A 145 0.32 7.83 10.83
N ILE A 146 0.07 7.75 9.52
CA ILE A 146 0.64 8.67 8.53
C ILE A 146 0.15 10.10 8.78
N ILE A 147 -1.15 10.31 8.98
CA ILE A 147 -1.73 11.63 9.29
C ILE A 147 -1.07 12.22 10.53
N ARG A 148 -0.89 11.43 11.60
CA ARG A 148 -0.21 11.88 12.82
C ARG A 148 1.23 12.33 12.55
N VAL A 149 1.99 11.56 11.75
CA VAL A 149 3.36 11.94 11.40
C VAL A 149 3.38 13.23 10.60
N LEU A 150 2.52 13.36 9.58
CA LEU A 150 2.40 14.57 8.77
C LEU A 150 1.98 15.78 9.60
N SER A 151 1.02 15.62 10.53
CA SER A 151 0.60 16.69 11.43
C SER A 151 1.74 17.16 12.32
N ASN A 152 2.57 16.25 12.83
CA ASN A 152 3.76 16.61 13.61
C ASN A 152 4.78 17.40 12.76
N GLU A 153 4.98 17.02 11.50
CA GLU A 153 5.88 17.74 10.58
C GLU A 153 5.35 19.14 10.24
N LEU A 154 4.01 19.30 10.09
CA LEU A 154 3.40 20.61 9.91
C LEU A 154 3.69 21.52 11.10
N VAL A 155 3.53 21.03 12.32
CA VAL A 155 3.86 21.81 13.54
C VAL A 155 5.34 22.19 13.60
N ARG A 156 6.24 21.27 13.25
CA ARG A 156 7.69 21.54 13.21
C ARG A 156 8.09 22.63 12.19
N ASN A 157 7.30 22.78 11.13
CA ASN A 157 7.54 23.74 10.06
C ASN A 157 6.62 24.97 10.15
N ASP A 158 5.92 25.17 11.26
CA ASP A 158 4.99 26.28 11.50
C ASP A 158 3.92 26.45 10.41
N VAL A 159 3.44 25.33 9.84
CA VAL A 159 2.44 25.35 8.77
C VAL A 159 1.02 25.25 9.36
N VAL A 160 0.16 26.24 9.05
CA VAL A 160 -1.26 26.23 9.39
C VAL A 160 -2.06 25.69 8.21
N ILE A 161 -2.79 24.58 8.43
CA ILE A 161 -3.56 23.89 7.35
C ILE A 161 -4.64 24.79 6.76
N GLU A 162 -5.31 25.62 7.58
CA GLU A 162 -6.35 26.56 7.11
C GLU A 162 -5.82 27.59 6.11
N ASP A 163 -4.57 28.01 6.27
CA ASP A 163 -3.92 28.93 5.33
C ASP A 163 -3.56 28.25 4.00
N VAL A 164 -3.34 26.94 4.02
CA VAL A 164 -3.10 26.14 2.80
C VAL A 164 -4.40 25.91 2.03
N ILE A 165 -5.51 25.62 2.74
CA ILE A 165 -6.83 25.38 2.13
C ILE A 165 -7.36 26.65 1.46
N LYS A 166 -7.14 27.83 2.04
CA LYS A 166 -7.58 29.11 1.46
C LYS A 166 -6.84 29.54 0.20
N LYS A 167 -5.74 28.88 -0.14
CA LYS A 167 -4.90 29.18 -1.31
C LYS A 167 -5.19 28.26 -2.51
N GLN A 168 -6.09 27.27 -2.35
CA GLN A 168 -6.57 26.39 -3.42
C GLN A 168 -7.90 26.88 -3.98
#